data_3c9e14146fd3a00c43217e4e191b5881
#
_entry.id   3c9e14146fd3a00c43217e4e191b5881
#
_cell.length_a   1.000
_cell.length_b   1.000
_cell.length_c   1.000
_cell.angle_alpha   90.00
_cell.angle_beta   90.00
_cell.angle_gamma   90.00
#
_symmetry.space_group_name_H-M   'P 1'
#
loop_
_entity.id
_entity.type
_entity.pdbx_description
1 polymer ?
#
loop_
_entity_poly.entity_id
_entity_poly.type
_entity_poly.pdbx_seq_one_letter_code
_entity_poly.pdbx_strand_id
1 'polypeptide(L)'
;MKFLLLLLFLPNLMFSQSVFNDAEKLYKAEKYAQAKALFEQNLKANPNHFKTIEYLGDIQSQLQNWEEAIVFYRKLKTVSPKVSDYQYKYGGALAMLAAQSNKLKAVTMIADIESSFQNAIKYNPKHIEARWALIEFYLQLPGVFGGSENKASHYANELSVISTVDGYLAKGHISEYFKRFPSAESYYKKAIQVGHSKTTYQKLANLYKNKMNQPEKAKQLMKIFSEKE
;
A
#
# COMPACT_ATOMS: atom_id res chain seq x y z
N MET A 1 43.17 -12.90 -27.03
CA MET A 1 41.79 -12.77 -27.53
C MET A 1 40.66 -12.72 -26.47
N LYS A 2 40.96 -12.74 -25.16
CA LYS A 2 39.90 -12.69 -24.11
C LYS A 2 39.50 -11.27 -23.65
N PHE A 3 40.26 -10.25 -23.95
CA PHE A 3 39.99 -8.86 -23.50
C PHE A 3 39.07 -8.06 -24.44
N LEU A 4 38.85 -8.48 -25.68
CA LEU A 4 38.02 -7.75 -26.66
C LEU A 4 36.51 -7.95 -26.46
N LEU A 5 36.09 -9.03 -25.79
CA LEU A 5 34.66 -9.33 -25.55
C LEU A 5 34.08 -8.48 -24.42
N LEU A 6 34.87 -7.98 -23.49
CA LEU A 6 34.42 -7.16 -22.36
C LEU A 6 34.00 -5.74 -22.76
N LEU A 7 34.66 -5.19 -23.81
CA LEU A 7 34.43 -3.82 -24.32
C LEU A 7 33.09 -3.67 -25.09
N LEU A 8 32.53 -4.76 -25.62
CA LEU A 8 31.27 -4.73 -26.37
C LEU A 8 30.00 -4.70 -25.47
N PHE A 9 30.13 -5.03 -24.18
CA PHE A 9 29.00 -4.97 -23.22
C PHE A 9 28.82 -3.62 -22.55
N LEU A 10 29.87 -2.79 -22.49
CA LEU A 10 29.84 -1.49 -21.82
C LEU A 10 28.84 -0.48 -22.41
N PRO A 11 28.73 -0.30 -23.75
CA PRO A 11 27.78 0.67 -24.30
C PRO A 11 26.33 0.30 -24.09
N ASN A 12 25.99 -1.01 -24.07
CA ASN A 12 24.62 -1.46 -23.83
C ASN A 12 24.18 -1.22 -22.38
N LEU A 13 25.07 -1.34 -21.40
CA LEU A 13 24.78 -1.06 -20.00
C LEU A 13 24.58 0.44 -19.76
N MET A 14 25.39 1.30 -20.36
CA MET A 14 25.22 2.76 -20.24
C MET A 14 23.92 3.25 -20.87
N PHE A 15 23.56 2.73 -22.05
CA PHE A 15 22.32 3.06 -22.72
C PHE A 15 21.10 2.61 -21.90
N SER A 16 21.13 1.40 -21.37
CA SER A 16 20.06 0.86 -20.54
C SER A 16 19.85 1.65 -19.25
N GLN A 17 20.95 2.12 -18.61
CA GLN A 17 20.86 2.96 -17.42
C GLN A 17 20.26 4.34 -17.74
N SER A 18 20.61 4.95 -18.88
CA SER A 18 20.02 6.22 -19.32
C SER A 18 18.51 6.09 -19.53
N VAL A 19 18.08 5.06 -20.27
CA VAL A 19 16.65 4.78 -20.50
C VAL A 19 15.89 4.58 -19.18
N PHE A 20 16.48 3.85 -18.22
CA PHE A 20 15.88 3.65 -16.91
C PHE A 20 15.71 4.97 -16.15
N ASN A 21 16.72 5.82 -16.11
CA ASN A 21 16.69 7.10 -15.41
C ASN A 21 15.63 8.05 -16.01
N ASP A 22 15.48 8.05 -17.34
CA ASP A 22 14.46 8.87 -18.00
C ASP A 22 13.05 8.34 -17.75
N ALA A 23 12.88 7.00 -17.73
CA ALA A 23 11.63 6.36 -17.31
C ALA A 23 11.25 6.74 -15.85
N GLU A 24 12.24 6.74 -14.94
CA GLU A 24 12.01 7.11 -13.53
C GLU A 24 11.59 8.57 -13.38
N LYS A 25 12.18 9.50 -14.13
CA LYS A 25 11.76 10.92 -14.17
C LYS A 25 10.32 11.06 -14.63
N LEU A 26 9.94 10.35 -15.69
CA LEU A 26 8.57 10.36 -16.20
C LEU A 26 7.59 9.77 -15.21
N TYR A 27 7.96 8.69 -14.52
CA TYR A 27 7.16 8.10 -13.46
C TYR A 27 6.90 9.09 -12.31
N LYS A 28 7.95 9.76 -11.82
CA LYS A 28 7.84 10.79 -10.79
C LYS A 28 7.00 12.00 -11.22
N ALA A 29 6.94 12.27 -12.53
CA ALA A 29 6.08 13.29 -13.13
C ALA A 29 4.67 12.76 -13.45
N GLU A 30 4.30 11.57 -12.99
CA GLU A 30 3.01 10.89 -13.21
C GLU A 30 2.67 10.66 -14.69
N LYS A 31 3.65 10.76 -15.58
CA LYS A 31 3.52 10.48 -17.01
C LYS A 31 3.60 8.97 -17.29
N TYR A 32 2.67 8.21 -16.70
CA TYR A 32 2.73 6.75 -16.61
C TYR A 32 2.82 6.05 -17.97
N ALA A 33 2.08 6.50 -18.99
CA ALA A 33 2.13 5.90 -20.33
C ALA A 33 3.53 6.02 -20.98
N GLN A 34 4.18 7.19 -20.85
CA GLN A 34 5.52 7.42 -21.35
C GLN A 34 6.58 6.65 -20.55
N ALA A 35 6.47 6.67 -19.22
CA ALA A 35 7.34 5.91 -18.33
C ALA A 35 7.28 4.41 -18.64
N LYS A 36 6.06 3.86 -18.83
CA LYS A 36 5.86 2.46 -19.16
C LYS A 36 6.62 2.05 -20.43
N ALA A 37 6.51 2.83 -21.51
CA ALA A 37 7.20 2.53 -22.76
C ALA A 37 8.72 2.43 -22.59
N LEU A 38 9.32 3.34 -21.82
CA LEU A 38 10.77 3.31 -21.55
C LEU A 38 11.15 2.17 -20.60
N PHE A 39 10.33 1.87 -19.58
CA PHE A 39 10.59 0.71 -18.72
C PHE A 39 10.46 -0.60 -19.49
N GLU A 40 9.51 -0.74 -20.41
CA GLU A 40 9.41 -1.91 -21.28
C GLU A 40 10.62 -2.06 -22.21
N GLN A 41 11.13 -0.94 -22.76
CA GLN A 41 12.37 -0.93 -23.52
C GLN A 41 13.58 -1.37 -22.64
N ASN A 42 13.69 -0.84 -21.42
CA ASN A 42 14.72 -1.23 -20.48
C ASN A 42 14.62 -2.73 -20.12
N LEU A 43 13.41 -3.24 -19.90
CA LEU A 43 13.19 -4.64 -19.54
C LEU A 43 13.52 -5.61 -20.70
N LYS A 44 13.32 -5.20 -21.97
CA LYS A 44 13.78 -5.98 -23.14
C LYS A 44 15.29 -6.12 -23.18
N ALA A 45 16.03 -5.05 -22.83
CA ALA A 45 17.48 -5.08 -22.75
C ALA A 45 17.98 -5.84 -21.50
N ASN A 46 17.26 -5.75 -20.39
CA ASN A 46 17.61 -6.36 -19.10
C ASN A 46 16.40 -7.09 -18.47
N PRO A 47 16.10 -8.33 -18.88
CA PRO A 47 14.89 -9.06 -18.45
C PRO A 47 14.78 -9.32 -16.94
N ASN A 48 15.91 -9.22 -16.23
CA ASN A 48 16.00 -9.44 -14.78
C ASN A 48 16.27 -8.15 -13.99
N HIS A 49 16.02 -6.98 -14.57
CA HIS A 49 16.15 -5.72 -13.86
C HIS A 49 14.93 -5.54 -12.93
N PHE A 50 15.05 -6.02 -11.69
CA PHE A 50 13.94 -6.10 -10.73
C PHE A 50 13.28 -4.73 -10.45
N LYS A 51 14.09 -3.66 -10.45
CA LYS A 51 13.53 -2.31 -10.24
C LYS A 51 12.62 -1.87 -11.39
N THR A 52 12.97 -2.21 -12.63
CA THR A 52 12.09 -1.98 -13.80
C THR A 52 10.79 -2.78 -13.69
N ILE A 53 10.88 -4.05 -13.27
CA ILE A 53 9.70 -4.91 -13.07
C ILE A 53 8.80 -4.31 -11.98
N GLU A 54 9.40 -3.78 -10.91
CA GLU A 54 8.66 -3.10 -9.84
C GLU A 54 7.92 -1.88 -10.35
N TYR A 55 8.60 -0.98 -11.08
CA TYR A 55 7.95 0.21 -11.67
C TYR A 55 6.84 -0.14 -12.66
N LEU A 56 6.99 -1.18 -13.46
CA LEU A 56 5.93 -1.64 -14.35
C LEU A 56 4.70 -2.13 -13.56
N GLY A 57 4.92 -2.88 -12.48
CA GLY A 57 3.84 -3.27 -11.56
C GLY A 57 3.18 -2.06 -10.91
N ASP A 58 3.98 -1.09 -10.44
CA ASP A 58 3.49 0.13 -9.81
C ASP A 58 2.66 0.98 -10.79
N ILE A 59 3.11 1.12 -12.05
CA ILE A 59 2.35 1.82 -13.10
C ILE A 59 1.01 1.12 -13.36
N GLN A 60 1.00 -0.21 -13.48
CA GLN A 60 -0.24 -0.94 -13.69
C GLN A 60 -1.20 -0.79 -12.49
N SER A 61 -0.67 -0.75 -11.28
CA SER A 61 -1.46 -0.47 -10.07
C SER A 61 -2.05 0.95 -10.08
N GLN A 62 -1.29 1.97 -10.49
CA GLN A 62 -1.78 3.35 -10.62
C GLN A 62 -2.90 3.45 -11.68
N LEU A 63 -2.79 2.67 -12.75
CA LEU A 63 -3.80 2.57 -13.81
C LEU A 63 -4.96 1.63 -13.46
N GLN A 64 -4.95 1.04 -12.26
CA GLN A 64 -5.93 0.05 -11.77
C GLN A 64 -6.02 -1.23 -12.62
N ASN A 65 -4.99 -1.53 -13.40
CA ASN A 65 -4.85 -2.77 -14.17
C ASN A 65 -4.29 -3.87 -13.25
N TRP A 66 -5.12 -4.34 -12.33
CA TRP A 66 -4.68 -5.21 -11.23
C TRP A 66 -4.16 -6.57 -11.71
N GLU A 67 -4.72 -7.12 -12.76
CA GLU A 67 -4.28 -8.41 -13.32
C GLU A 67 -2.84 -8.32 -13.84
N GLU A 68 -2.50 -7.27 -14.57
CA GLU A 68 -1.15 -7.01 -15.05
C GLU A 68 -0.18 -6.68 -13.91
N ALA A 69 -0.62 -5.86 -12.93
CA ALA A 69 0.19 -5.56 -11.75
C ALA A 69 0.59 -6.84 -10.99
N ILE A 70 -0.37 -7.77 -10.83
CA ILE A 70 -0.13 -9.07 -10.19
C ILE A 70 0.92 -9.88 -10.94
N VAL A 71 0.98 -9.85 -12.27
CA VAL A 71 2.00 -10.57 -13.06
C VAL A 71 3.40 -10.07 -12.68
N PHE A 72 3.61 -8.76 -12.65
CA PHE A 72 4.91 -8.17 -12.29
C PHE A 72 5.28 -8.45 -10.83
N TYR A 73 4.37 -8.23 -9.89
CA TYR A 73 4.64 -8.46 -8.47
C TYR A 73 4.83 -9.93 -8.12
N ARG A 74 4.14 -10.84 -8.82
CA ARG A 74 4.35 -12.29 -8.67
C ARG A 74 5.77 -12.67 -9.08
N LYS A 75 6.29 -12.12 -10.20
CA LYS A 75 7.67 -12.35 -10.63
C LYS A 75 8.65 -11.90 -9.55
N LEU A 76 8.49 -10.69 -9.00
CA LEU A 76 9.34 -10.16 -7.93
C LEU A 76 9.29 -11.02 -6.67
N LYS A 77 8.08 -11.34 -6.18
CA LYS A 77 7.86 -12.18 -5.00
C LYS A 77 8.45 -13.59 -5.18
N THR A 78 8.40 -14.15 -6.39
CA THR A 78 8.94 -15.49 -6.66
C THR A 78 10.46 -15.49 -6.65
N VAL A 79 11.11 -14.48 -7.23
CA VAL A 79 12.58 -14.40 -7.28
C VAL A 79 13.17 -13.93 -5.96
N SER A 80 12.50 -13.06 -5.26
CA SER A 80 12.96 -12.48 -3.99
C SER A 80 11.88 -12.58 -2.90
N PRO A 81 11.56 -13.80 -2.43
CA PRO A 81 10.40 -14.04 -1.57
C PRO A 81 10.50 -13.38 -0.18
N LYS A 82 11.70 -13.01 0.25
CA LYS A 82 11.94 -12.37 1.56
C LYS A 82 11.91 -10.83 1.52
N VAL A 83 11.70 -10.23 0.35
CA VAL A 83 11.50 -8.78 0.25
C VAL A 83 10.06 -8.46 0.65
N SER A 84 9.90 -7.79 1.79
CA SER A 84 8.60 -7.49 2.41
C SER A 84 7.68 -6.71 1.48
N ASP A 85 8.22 -5.70 0.80
CA ASP A 85 7.46 -4.83 -0.09
C ASP A 85 6.89 -5.59 -1.30
N TYR A 86 7.60 -6.60 -1.82
CA TYR A 86 7.09 -7.44 -2.90
C TYR A 86 5.91 -8.30 -2.46
N GLN A 87 5.96 -8.81 -1.23
CA GLN A 87 4.83 -9.52 -0.64
C GLN A 87 3.63 -8.58 -0.45
N TYR A 88 3.86 -7.39 0.11
CA TYR A 88 2.83 -6.37 0.32
C TYR A 88 2.18 -5.92 -0.99
N LYS A 89 2.97 -5.55 -2.01
CA LYS A 89 2.47 -5.11 -3.32
C LYS A 89 1.65 -6.19 -4.02
N TYR A 90 2.13 -7.44 -3.97
CA TYR A 90 1.39 -8.57 -4.54
C TYR A 90 0.04 -8.80 -3.82
N GLY A 91 0.05 -8.84 -2.49
CA GLY A 91 -1.18 -8.97 -1.70
C GLY A 91 -2.15 -7.83 -1.92
N GLY A 92 -1.63 -6.59 -2.03
CA GLY A 92 -2.43 -5.39 -2.31
C GLY A 92 -3.12 -5.44 -3.67
N ALA A 93 -2.38 -5.80 -4.73
CA ALA A 93 -2.96 -5.94 -6.07
C ALA A 93 -4.02 -7.06 -6.13
N LEU A 94 -3.79 -8.19 -5.44
CA LEU A 94 -4.78 -9.26 -5.30
C LEU A 94 -6.04 -8.78 -4.56
N ALA A 95 -5.89 -8.03 -3.47
CA ALA A 95 -7.01 -7.50 -2.71
C ALA A 95 -7.87 -6.54 -3.54
N MET A 96 -7.22 -5.68 -4.33
CA MET A 96 -7.92 -4.77 -5.25
C MET A 96 -8.63 -5.52 -6.37
N LEU A 97 -8.01 -6.56 -6.95
CA LEU A 97 -8.66 -7.42 -7.94
C LEU A 97 -9.84 -8.17 -7.33
N ALA A 98 -9.71 -8.70 -6.11
CA ALA A 98 -10.79 -9.39 -5.41
C ALA A 98 -11.99 -8.47 -5.17
N ALA A 99 -11.73 -7.20 -4.77
CA ALA A 99 -12.79 -6.20 -4.54
C ALA A 99 -13.59 -5.85 -5.82
N GLN A 100 -12.98 -5.97 -6.99
CA GLN A 100 -13.62 -5.74 -8.30
C GLN A 100 -14.19 -7.01 -8.93
N SER A 101 -13.90 -8.18 -8.36
CA SER A 101 -14.32 -9.47 -8.89
C SER A 101 -15.68 -9.89 -8.35
N ASN A 102 -16.32 -10.85 -9.02
CA ASN A 102 -17.49 -11.52 -8.44
C ASN A 102 -17.08 -12.32 -7.17
N LYS A 103 -18.06 -12.61 -6.32
CA LYS A 103 -17.84 -13.27 -5.02
C LYS A 103 -17.08 -14.60 -5.12
N LEU A 104 -17.35 -15.42 -6.13
CA LEU A 104 -16.70 -16.71 -6.31
C LEU A 104 -15.21 -16.54 -6.62
N LYS A 105 -14.87 -15.64 -7.55
CA LYS A 105 -13.47 -15.32 -7.88
C LYS A 105 -12.77 -14.67 -6.68
N ALA A 106 -13.41 -13.77 -5.95
CA ALA A 106 -12.85 -13.12 -4.77
C ALA A 106 -12.45 -14.13 -3.67
N VAL A 107 -13.31 -15.11 -3.39
CA VAL A 107 -13.05 -16.14 -2.36
C VAL A 107 -11.78 -16.94 -2.65
N THR A 108 -11.46 -17.20 -3.92
CA THR A 108 -10.24 -17.95 -4.28
C THR A 108 -8.95 -17.20 -3.98
N MET A 109 -9.01 -15.88 -3.78
CA MET A 109 -7.82 -15.03 -3.52
C MET A 109 -7.57 -14.80 -2.02
N ILE A 110 -8.54 -15.12 -1.15
CA ILE A 110 -8.49 -14.77 0.30
C ILE A 110 -7.20 -15.27 0.95
N ALA A 111 -6.86 -16.55 0.76
CA ALA A 111 -5.69 -17.15 1.38
C ALA A 111 -4.37 -16.52 0.90
N ASP A 112 -4.28 -16.21 -0.39
CA ASP A 112 -3.09 -15.59 -0.97
C ASP A 112 -2.93 -14.13 -0.52
N ILE A 113 -4.03 -13.38 -0.37
CA ILE A 113 -4.03 -12.01 0.15
C ILE A 113 -3.53 -12.01 1.60
N GLU A 114 -4.16 -12.80 2.47
CA GLU A 114 -3.83 -12.89 3.89
C GLU A 114 -2.35 -13.28 4.09
N SER A 115 -1.93 -14.38 3.44
CA SER A 115 -0.56 -14.87 3.56
C SER A 115 0.49 -13.89 3.03
N SER A 116 0.17 -13.13 1.99
CA SER A 116 1.09 -12.14 1.43
C SER A 116 1.33 -10.99 2.41
N PHE A 117 0.29 -10.43 3.03
CA PHE A 117 0.47 -9.39 4.04
C PHE A 117 1.16 -9.91 5.30
N GLN A 118 0.84 -11.14 5.75
CA GLN A 118 1.52 -11.78 6.87
C GLN A 118 3.00 -12.01 6.57
N ASN A 119 3.36 -12.43 5.36
CA ASN A 119 4.75 -12.57 4.94
C ASN A 119 5.47 -11.21 4.88
N ALA A 120 4.80 -10.14 4.45
CA ALA A 120 5.38 -8.80 4.51
C ALA A 120 5.78 -8.42 5.95
N ILE A 121 4.90 -8.67 6.92
CA ILE A 121 5.18 -8.46 8.35
C ILE A 121 6.29 -9.39 8.85
N LYS A 122 6.26 -10.66 8.47
CA LYS A 122 7.28 -11.65 8.85
C LYS A 122 8.68 -11.23 8.41
N TYR A 123 8.82 -10.69 7.19
CA TYR A 123 10.13 -10.28 6.66
C TYR A 123 10.52 -8.86 7.04
N ASN A 124 9.55 -7.99 7.36
CA ASN A 124 9.78 -6.70 7.98
C ASN A 124 8.82 -6.50 9.16
N PRO A 125 9.24 -6.81 10.40
CA PRO A 125 8.40 -6.65 11.59
C PRO A 125 7.91 -5.22 11.85
N LYS A 126 8.50 -4.21 11.19
CA LYS A 126 8.07 -2.80 11.28
C LYS A 126 7.21 -2.34 10.10
N HIS A 127 6.76 -3.25 9.24
CA HIS A 127 5.94 -2.90 8.07
C HIS A 127 4.54 -2.42 8.52
N ILE A 128 4.34 -1.11 8.49
CA ILE A 128 3.10 -0.45 8.93
C ILE A 128 1.95 -0.73 7.94
N GLU A 129 2.22 -0.56 6.65
CA GLU A 129 1.21 -0.66 5.60
C GLU A 129 0.60 -2.07 5.50
N ALA A 130 1.40 -3.12 5.73
CA ALA A 130 0.89 -4.49 5.72
C ALA A 130 -0.07 -4.77 6.90
N ARG A 131 0.16 -4.14 8.05
CA ARG A 131 -0.77 -4.22 9.20
C ARG A 131 -2.07 -3.47 8.93
N TRP A 132 -1.98 -2.28 8.34
CA TRP A 132 -3.15 -1.55 7.89
C TRP A 132 -3.95 -2.35 6.86
N ALA A 133 -3.28 -2.99 5.90
CA ALA A 133 -3.93 -3.84 4.91
C ALA A 133 -4.63 -5.04 5.56
N LEU A 134 -4.05 -5.69 6.57
CA LEU A 134 -4.69 -6.78 7.31
C LEU A 134 -5.87 -6.29 8.16
N ILE A 135 -5.77 -5.11 8.77
CA ILE A 135 -6.91 -4.52 9.48
C ILE A 135 -8.08 -4.36 8.51
N GLU A 136 -7.86 -3.69 7.39
CA GLU A 136 -8.89 -3.46 6.38
C GLU A 136 -9.43 -4.78 5.82
N PHE A 137 -8.56 -5.71 5.50
CA PHE A 137 -8.91 -7.05 5.02
C PHE A 137 -9.88 -7.77 5.98
N TYR A 138 -9.58 -7.81 7.29
CA TYR A 138 -10.46 -8.49 8.24
C TYR A 138 -11.74 -7.73 8.55
N LEU A 139 -11.78 -6.42 8.38
CA LEU A 139 -13.00 -5.63 8.49
C LEU A 139 -13.94 -5.85 7.30
N GLN A 140 -13.39 -5.90 6.08
CA GLN A 140 -14.19 -6.02 4.85
C GLN A 140 -14.64 -7.45 4.57
N LEU A 141 -13.91 -8.45 5.05
CA LEU A 141 -14.21 -9.85 4.78
C LEU A 141 -15.43 -10.30 5.59
N PRO A 142 -16.43 -10.97 4.97
CA PRO A 142 -17.52 -11.58 5.73
C PRO A 142 -17.01 -12.60 6.76
N GLY A 143 -17.67 -12.68 7.91
CA GLY A 143 -17.25 -13.57 9.00
C GLY A 143 -17.12 -15.05 8.60
N VAL A 144 -17.99 -15.53 7.70
CA VAL A 144 -17.93 -16.90 7.15
C VAL A 144 -16.65 -17.19 6.35
N PHE A 145 -15.97 -16.14 5.88
CA PHE A 145 -14.69 -16.22 5.16
C PHE A 145 -13.51 -15.76 6.01
N GLY A 146 -13.69 -15.60 7.32
CA GLY A 146 -12.62 -15.29 8.28
C GLY A 146 -12.51 -13.83 8.68
N GLY A 147 -13.45 -12.96 8.28
CA GLY A 147 -13.56 -11.59 8.77
C GLY A 147 -13.72 -11.55 10.28
N SER A 148 -12.99 -10.64 10.97
CA SER A 148 -12.94 -10.67 12.42
C SER A 148 -12.46 -9.34 13.00
N GLU A 149 -13.30 -8.74 13.85
CA GLU A 149 -12.90 -7.57 14.63
C GLU A 149 -11.69 -7.88 15.55
N ASN A 150 -11.63 -9.08 16.12
CA ASN A 150 -10.53 -9.47 16.99
C ASN A 150 -9.20 -9.53 16.23
N LYS A 151 -9.19 -10.07 15.01
CA LYS A 151 -8.00 -10.10 14.16
C LYS A 151 -7.58 -8.68 13.74
N ALA A 152 -8.53 -7.83 13.34
CA ALA A 152 -8.25 -6.42 13.03
C ALA A 152 -7.66 -5.69 14.24
N SER A 153 -8.25 -5.88 15.44
CA SER A 153 -7.77 -5.27 16.68
C SER A 153 -6.38 -5.78 17.10
N HIS A 154 -6.06 -7.03 16.80
CA HIS A 154 -4.71 -7.57 17.02
C HIS A 154 -3.66 -6.75 16.27
N TYR A 155 -3.85 -6.52 14.96
CA TYR A 155 -2.91 -5.72 14.16
C TYR A 155 -2.90 -4.24 14.54
N ALA A 156 -4.03 -3.68 15.00
CA ALA A 156 -4.05 -2.33 15.56
C ALA A 156 -3.24 -2.21 16.87
N ASN A 157 -3.22 -3.26 17.68
CA ASN A 157 -2.36 -3.31 18.87
C ASN A 157 -0.87 -3.44 18.50
N GLU A 158 -0.53 -4.26 17.50
CA GLU A 158 0.84 -4.31 16.99
C GLU A 158 1.30 -2.95 16.42
N LEU A 159 0.43 -2.24 15.69
CA LEU A 159 0.72 -0.88 15.23
C LEU A 159 1.00 0.06 16.40
N SER A 160 0.28 -0.07 17.51
CA SER A 160 0.50 0.80 18.70
C SER A 160 1.91 0.68 19.30
N VAL A 161 2.57 -0.47 19.06
CA VAL A 161 3.96 -0.70 19.51
C VAL A 161 4.97 -0.07 18.54
N ILE A 162 4.66 -0.06 17.24
CA ILE A 162 5.57 0.42 16.18
C ILE A 162 5.41 1.93 15.97
N SER A 163 4.16 2.39 15.95
CA SER A 163 3.75 3.77 15.74
C SER A 163 2.51 4.05 16.58
N THR A 164 2.68 4.81 17.66
CA THR A 164 1.56 5.16 18.58
C THR A 164 0.45 5.88 17.81
N VAL A 165 0.80 6.73 16.83
CA VAL A 165 -0.17 7.46 16.01
C VAL A 165 -0.99 6.49 15.18
N ASP A 166 -0.33 5.57 14.44
CA ASP A 166 -1.01 4.57 13.63
C ASP A 166 -1.87 3.63 14.48
N GLY A 167 -1.40 3.27 15.67
CA GLY A 167 -2.18 2.48 16.62
C GLY A 167 -3.49 3.17 17.03
N TYR A 168 -3.45 4.46 17.33
CA TYR A 168 -4.68 5.22 17.65
C TYR A 168 -5.57 5.41 16.41
N LEU A 169 -4.99 5.71 15.27
CA LEU A 169 -5.75 5.82 14.02
C LEU A 169 -6.45 4.51 13.67
N ALA A 170 -5.77 3.36 13.81
CA ALA A 170 -6.33 2.05 13.54
C ALA A 170 -7.48 1.68 14.50
N LYS A 171 -7.31 1.93 15.81
CA LYS A 171 -8.37 1.71 16.81
C LYS A 171 -9.57 2.63 16.56
N GLY A 172 -9.32 3.87 16.15
CA GLY A 172 -10.36 4.81 15.73
C GLY A 172 -11.11 4.29 14.51
N HIS A 173 -10.39 3.82 13.49
CA HIS A 173 -10.97 3.26 12.28
C HIS A 173 -11.82 2.02 12.53
N ILE A 174 -11.34 1.06 13.34
CA ILE A 174 -12.12 -0.11 13.75
C ILE A 174 -13.40 0.32 14.48
N SER A 175 -13.29 1.27 15.41
CA SER A 175 -14.47 1.79 16.13
C SER A 175 -15.45 2.48 15.20
N GLU A 176 -14.98 3.25 14.22
CA GLU A 176 -15.81 3.91 13.20
C GLU A 176 -16.51 2.88 12.31
N TYR A 177 -15.82 1.84 11.87
CA TYR A 177 -16.38 0.76 11.07
C TYR A 177 -17.59 0.11 11.75
N PHE A 178 -17.47 -0.16 13.06
CA PHE A 178 -18.57 -0.71 13.87
C PHE A 178 -19.51 0.36 14.44
N LYS A 179 -19.49 1.58 13.90
CA LYS A 179 -20.37 2.71 14.29
C LYS A 179 -20.29 3.11 15.77
N ARG A 180 -19.19 2.78 16.43
CA ARG A 180 -18.91 3.20 17.82
C ARG A 180 -18.27 4.59 17.81
N PHE A 181 -19.01 5.59 17.35
CA PHE A 181 -18.50 6.93 17.06
C PHE A 181 -17.87 7.64 18.26
N PRO A 182 -18.40 7.55 19.51
CA PRO A 182 -17.72 8.13 20.67
C PRO A 182 -16.34 7.54 20.92
N SER A 183 -16.17 6.23 20.74
CA SER A 183 -14.87 5.57 20.84
C SER A 183 -13.92 5.98 19.73
N ALA A 184 -14.43 6.06 18.49
CA ALA A 184 -13.65 6.53 17.33
C ALA A 184 -13.14 7.97 17.56
N GLU A 185 -14.00 8.88 18.02
CA GLU A 185 -13.66 10.25 18.37
C GLU A 185 -12.53 10.30 19.40
N SER A 186 -12.65 9.50 20.47
CA SER A 186 -11.65 9.42 21.53
C SER A 186 -10.28 9.00 21.00
N TYR A 187 -10.24 7.95 20.16
CA TYR A 187 -8.99 7.48 19.57
C TYR A 187 -8.38 8.49 18.58
N TYR A 188 -9.19 9.12 17.73
CA TYR A 188 -8.68 10.13 16.80
C TYR A 188 -8.16 11.38 17.51
N LYS A 189 -8.78 11.79 18.62
CA LYS A 189 -8.23 12.86 19.48
C LYS A 189 -6.87 12.49 20.06
N LYS A 190 -6.68 11.24 20.51
CA LYS A 190 -5.36 10.75 20.98
C LYS A 190 -4.35 10.72 19.83
N ALA A 191 -4.75 10.33 18.62
CA ALA A 191 -3.87 10.40 17.45
C ALA A 191 -3.41 11.82 17.13
N ILE A 192 -4.31 12.82 17.27
CA ILE A 192 -3.96 14.24 17.12
C ILE A 192 -2.97 14.68 18.21
N GLN A 193 -3.19 14.29 19.47
CA GLN A 193 -2.31 14.67 20.60
C GLN A 193 -0.86 14.18 20.41
N VAL A 194 -0.67 13.04 19.75
CA VAL A 194 0.64 12.46 19.50
C VAL A 194 1.25 12.89 18.18
N GLY A 195 0.43 12.91 17.11
CA GLY A 195 0.94 13.05 15.74
C GLY A 195 0.89 14.47 15.17
N HIS A 196 -0.01 15.32 15.66
CA HIS A 196 -0.20 16.71 15.20
C HIS A 196 -0.18 16.92 13.68
N SER A 197 -0.52 15.90 12.89
CA SER A 197 -0.41 15.92 11.43
C SER A 197 -1.75 16.22 10.76
N LYS A 198 -1.70 16.75 9.54
CA LYS A 198 -2.90 16.94 8.70
C LYS A 198 -3.76 15.67 8.64
N THR A 199 -3.13 14.51 8.50
CA THR A 199 -3.84 13.22 8.44
C THR A 199 -4.66 12.94 9.70
N THR A 200 -4.10 13.19 10.90
CA THR A 200 -4.80 12.94 12.17
C THR A 200 -6.00 13.87 12.35
N TYR A 201 -5.85 15.15 11.99
CA TYR A 201 -6.95 16.13 12.02
C TYR A 201 -8.03 15.79 10.99
N GLN A 202 -7.64 15.41 9.76
CA GLN A 202 -8.58 15.03 8.70
C GLN A 202 -9.42 13.80 9.09
N LYS A 203 -8.82 12.79 9.75
CA LYS A 203 -9.58 11.60 10.20
C LYS A 203 -10.69 11.99 11.17
N LEU A 204 -10.41 12.83 12.16
CA LEU A 204 -11.44 13.29 13.10
C LEU A 204 -12.47 14.22 12.42
N ALA A 205 -12.02 15.12 11.55
CA ALA A 205 -12.93 16.01 10.81
C ALA A 205 -13.88 15.20 9.91
N ASN A 206 -13.39 14.16 9.25
CA ASN A 206 -14.22 13.26 8.44
C ASN A 206 -15.24 12.49 9.29
N LEU A 207 -14.86 12.02 10.48
CA LEU A 207 -15.78 11.40 11.42
C LEU A 207 -16.92 12.37 11.79
N TYR A 208 -16.57 13.60 12.20
CA TYR A 208 -17.57 14.63 12.54
C TYR A 208 -18.51 14.93 11.38
N LYS A 209 -17.95 15.21 10.20
CA LYS A 209 -18.71 15.61 9.02
C LYS A 209 -19.60 14.49 8.49
N ASN A 210 -19.02 13.30 8.28
CA ASN A 210 -19.63 12.27 7.45
C ASN A 210 -20.38 11.20 8.26
N LYS A 211 -20.08 11.04 9.55
CA LYS A 211 -20.66 9.99 10.40
C LYS A 211 -21.48 10.54 11.56
N MET A 212 -21.08 11.66 12.15
CA MET A 212 -21.75 12.24 13.30
C MET A 212 -22.68 13.42 12.95
N ASN A 213 -22.74 13.81 11.65
CA ASN A 213 -23.51 14.96 11.17
C ASN A 213 -23.19 16.27 11.92
N GLN A 214 -21.91 16.53 12.17
CA GLN A 214 -21.40 17.71 12.90
C GLN A 214 -20.41 18.51 12.02
N PRO A 215 -20.83 19.07 10.87
CA PRO A 215 -19.94 19.73 9.91
C PRO A 215 -19.23 20.97 10.49
N GLU A 216 -19.88 21.69 11.42
CA GLU A 216 -19.29 22.87 12.05
C GLU A 216 -18.11 22.50 12.97
N LYS A 217 -18.20 21.38 13.70
CA LYS A 217 -17.05 20.87 14.47
C LYS A 217 -15.91 20.44 13.57
N ALA A 218 -16.19 19.84 12.43
CA ALA A 218 -15.17 19.46 11.45
C ALA A 218 -14.44 20.70 10.91
N LYS A 219 -15.19 21.75 10.54
CA LYS A 219 -14.65 23.01 10.04
C LYS A 219 -13.79 23.73 11.10
N GLN A 220 -14.29 23.82 12.33
CA GLN A 220 -13.56 24.41 13.44
C GLN A 220 -12.24 23.65 13.74
N LEU A 221 -12.28 22.31 13.72
CA LEU A 221 -11.10 21.48 13.92
C LEU A 221 -10.03 21.72 12.86
N MET A 222 -10.42 21.81 11.59
CA MET A 222 -9.48 22.09 10.49
C MET A 222 -8.94 23.53 10.53
N LYS A 223 -9.72 24.50 11.01
CA LYS A 223 -9.23 25.86 11.27
C LYS A 223 -8.15 25.86 12.36
N ILE A 224 -8.37 25.16 13.47
CA ILE A 224 -7.36 25.02 14.54
C ILE A 224 -6.05 24.40 14.00
N PHE A 225 -6.15 23.46 13.06
CA PHE A 225 -4.97 22.90 12.42
C PHE A 225 -4.22 23.95 11.60
N SER A 226 -4.93 24.70 10.72
CA SER A 226 -4.32 25.73 9.86
C SER A 226 -3.72 26.92 10.62
N GLU A 227 -4.13 27.19 11.86
CA GLU A 227 -3.58 28.26 12.71
C GLU A 227 -2.30 27.82 13.45
N LYS A 228 -1.95 26.52 13.40
CA LYS A 228 -0.77 25.94 14.06
C LYS A 228 0.37 25.61 13.10
N GLU A 229 0.10 25.62 11.78
CA GLU A 229 1.12 25.51 10.73
C GLU A 229 1.77 26.88 10.45
#